data_764fc72433116f78a8c6db9d3142593f
#
_entry.id   764fc72433116f78a8c6db9d3142593f
#
_cell.length_a   1.000
_cell.length_b   1.000
_cell.length_c   1.000
_cell.angle_alpha   90.00
_cell.angle_beta   90.00
_cell.angle_gamma   90.00
#
_symmetry.space_group_name_H-M   'P 1'
#
loop_
_entity.id
_entity.type
_entity.pdbx_description
1 polymer ?
#
loop_
_entity_poly.entity_id
_entity_poly.type
_entity_poly.pdbx_seq_one_letter_code
_entity_poly.pdbx_strand_id
1 'polypeptide(L)'
;MTRQWLSIYDPHRLIDFTDKLSNNIGIEGVQLLETTRHSHKLRPGDHKSNHFCIRLRDVRRLNHSDIASDIATNLESDKESATKSNANSNLIPDISSAETIGQLLADAQKPHIINEIKQRFESGIPNYFGPQRFGRGGNNLLAAANWFEGRQPPPRKQKSITMSAARSYLFNKVLAARIQQNCWASAIDGDVLINDCPSAPLWGRGRLTSQAQALDLETAALEGLSDWCHGLEHCGLKQERRATVLHPTNCSVEYDK
;
A
#
# COMPACT_ATOMS: atom_id res chain seq x y z
N MET A 1 -5.71 14.43 -8.64
CA MET A 1 -5.43 14.44 -10.09
C MET A 1 -4.34 13.43 -10.36
N THR A 2 -4.48 12.54 -11.35
CA THR A 2 -3.50 11.50 -11.66
C THR A 2 -2.95 11.74 -13.05
N ARG A 3 -1.62 11.68 -13.23
CA ARG A 3 -0.96 11.74 -14.54
C ARG A 3 -0.49 10.34 -14.92
N GLN A 4 -0.77 9.92 -16.14
CA GLN A 4 -0.39 8.60 -16.65
C GLN A 4 0.10 8.68 -18.09
N TRP A 5 1.07 7.85 -18.43
CA TRP A 5 1.48 7.61 -19.81
C TRP A 5 0.72 6.43 -20.36
N LEU A 6 0.11 6.62 -21.53
CA LEU A 6 -0.58 5.57 -22.27
C LEU A 6 0.10 5.38 -23.61
N SER A 7 0.25 4.14 -24.04
CA SER A 7 0.81 3.79 -25.34
C SER A 7 -0.29 3.31 -26.27
N ILE A 8 -0.44 3.98 -27.41
CA ILE A 8 -1.41 3.64 -28.46
C ILE A 8 -0.64 3.15 -29.68
N TYR A 9 -1.09 2.01 -30.24
CA TYR A 9 -0.50 1.46 -31.45
C TYR A 9 -1.02 2.21 -32.67
N ASP A 10 -0.15 2.92 -33.36
CA ASP A 10 -0.47 3.72 -34.56
C ASP A 10 0.66 3.57 -35.60
N PRO A 11 0.77 2.42 -36.29
CA PRO A 11 1.86 2.15 -37.23
C PRO A 11 1.79 3.02 -38.48
N HIS A 12 0.61 3.47 -38.85
CA HIS A 12 0.39 4.27 -40.07
C HIS A 12 0.34 5.77 -39.81
N ARG A 13 0.60 6.21 -38.56
CA ARG A 13 0.56 7.62 -38.13
C ARG A 13 -0.77 8.33 -38.42
N LEU A 14 -1.86 7.59 -38.30
CA LEU A 14 -3.21 8.12 -38.59
C LEU A 14 -3.75 8.99 -37.45
N ILE A 15 -3.19 8.88 -36.25
CA ILE A 15 -3.67 9.64 -35.10
C ILE A 15 -2.76 10.87 -34.93
N ASP A 16 -3.34 12.03 -35.14
CA ASP A 16 -2.72 13.31 -34.80
C ASP A 16 -3.36 13.88 -33.52
N PHE A 17 -2.53 14.07 -32.52
CA PHE A 17 -2.94 14.64 -31.25
C PHE A 17 -2.52 16.10 -31.07
N THR A 18 -1.82 16.70 -32.05
CA THR A 18 -1.31 18.07 -31.93
C THR A 18 -2.44 19.07 -31.75
N ASP A 19 -3.52 18.93 -32.48
CA ASP A 19 -4.70 19.80 -32.37
C ASP A 19 -5.52 19.53 -31.09
N LYS A 20 -5.31 18.38 -30.43
CA LYS A 20 -6.05 17.96 -29.23
C LYS A 20 -5.36 18.32 -27.93
N LEU A 21 -4.10 18.80 -27.97
CA LEU A 21 -3.40 19.32 -26.77
C LEU A 21 -4.08 20.57 -26.21
N SER A 22 -4.69 21.38 -27.08
CA SER A 22 -5.44 22.58 -26.70
C SER A 22 -6.92 22.33 -26.39
N ASN A 23 -7.45 21.16 -26.77
CA ASN A 23 -8.84 20.81 -26.61
C ASN A 23 -9.01 19.48 -25.86
N ASN A 24 -10.02 19.43 -25.02
CA ASN A 24 -10.45 18.22 -24.33
C ASN A 24 -10.63 17.08 -25.35
N ILE A 25 -10.00 15.93 -25.12
CA ILE A 25 -10.12 14.75 -26.01
C ILE A 25 -11.55 14.17 -26.04
N GLY A 26 -12.54 14.89 -25.53
CA GLY A 26 -13.95 14.52 -25.52
C GLY A 26 -14.33 13.51 -24.42
N ILE A 27 -13.41 13.23 -23.51
CA ILE A 27 -13.65 12.38 -22.34
C ILE A 27 -13.69 13.28 -21.11
N GLU A 28 -14.82 13.31 -20.43
CA GLU A 28 -15.00 14.10 -19.23
C GLU A 28 -13.96 13.74 -18.16
N GLY A 29 -13.30 14.75 -17.57
CA GLY A 29 -12.28 14.57 -16.54
C GLY A 29 -10.92 14.09 -17.04
N VAL A 30 -10.70 13.99 -18.36
CA VAL A 30 -9.42 13.62 -18.97
C VAL A 30 -8.85 14.75 -19.79
N GLN A 31 -7.61 15.13 -19.49
CA GLN A 31 -6.86 16.15 -20.22
C GLN A 31 -5.60 15.53 -20.82
N LEU A 32 -5.35 15.78 -22.10
CA LEU A 32 -4.11 15.42 -22.77
C LEU A 32 -3.05 16.48 -22.46
N LEU A 33 -1.96 16.10 -21.81
CA LEU A 33 -0.91 17.01 -21.39
C LEU A 33 0.27 17.04 -22.38
N GLU A 34 0.61 15.88 -22.91
CA GLU A 34 1.77 15.71 -23.77
C GLU A 34 1.60 14.51 -24.69
N THR A 35 2.14 14.58 -25.89
CA THR A 35 2.22 13.45 -26.82
C THR A 35 3.65 13.28 -27.32
N THR A 36 4.09 12.04 -27.43
CA THR A 36 5.37 11.69 -28.01
C THR A 36 5.26 10.38 -28.77
N ARG A 37 6.13 10.18 -29.77
CA ARG A 37 6.22 8.91 -30.49
C ARG A 37 7.41 8.12 -30.01
N HIS A 38 7.23 6.82 -29.87
CA HIS A 38 8.29 5.90 -29.50
C HIS A 38 8.14 4.57 -30.28
N SER A 39 9.21 3.81 -30.35
CA SER A 39 9.28 2.57 -31.14
C SER A 39 8.70 1.33 -30.44
N HIS A 40 8.46 1.41 -29.14
CA HIS A 40 8.04 0.28 -28.32
C HIS A 40 6.78 0.63 -27.53
N LYS A 41 5.92 -0.41 -27.34
CA LYS A 41 4.81 -0.31 -26.40
C LYS A 41 5.35 -0.19 -24.97
N LEU A 42 4.82 0.73 -24.19
CA LEU A 42 5.10 0.81 -22.76
C LEU A 42 4.72 -0.51 -22.06
N ARG A 43 5.62 -1.05 -21.29
CA ARG A 43 5.43 -2.28 -20.50
C ARG A 43 5.51 -1.97 -19.02
N PRO A 44 4.90 -2.79 -18.15
CA PRO A 44 5.13 -2.71 -16.71
C PRO A 44 6.63 -2.80 -16.42
N GLY A 45 7.17 -1.82 -15.68
CA GLY A 45 8.60 -1.75 -15.35
C GLY A 45 9.46 -0.86 -16.26
N ASP A 46 8.94 -0.32 -17.35
CA ASP A 46 9.69 0.59 -18.24
C ASP A 46 9.95 1.97 -17.58
N HIS A 47 9.21 2.31 -16.54
CA HIS A 47 9.39 3.55 -15.80
C HIS A 47 10.53 3.43 -14.77
N LYS A 48 11.38 4.45 -14.71
CA LYS A 48 12.51 4.48 -13.76
C LYS A 48 12.11 4.86 -12.35
N SER A 49 11.04 5.65 -12.21
CA SER A 49 10.57 6.14 -10.92
C SER A 49 9.10 6.52 -10.99
N ASN A 50 8.47 6.63 -9.84
CA ASN A 50 7.14 7.21 -9.68
C ASN A 50 7.25 8.56 -8.97
N HIS A 51 6.54 9.55 -9.47
CA HIS A 51 6.37 10.83 -8.80
C HIS A 51 4.97 10.90 -8.21
N PHE A 52 4.88 11.18 -6.92
CA PHE A 52 3.61 11.27 -6.22
C PHE A 52 3.41 12.70 -5.71
N CYS A 53 2.21 13.23 -5.93
CA CYS A 53 1.73 14.42 -5.25
C CYS A 53 0.53 14.01 -4.40
N ILE A 54 0.71 14.04 -3.07
CA ILE A 54 -0.29 13.56 -2.12
C ILE A 54 -0.76 14.76 -1.31
N ARG A 55 -2.08 15.02 -1.35
CA ARG A 55 -2.70 16.02 -0.48
C ARG A 55 -3.19 15.33 0.80
N LEU A 56 -2.56 15.64 1.91
CA LEU A 56 -3.02 15.23 3.22
C LEU A 56 -4.09 16.20 3.71
N ARG A 57 -5.19 15.67 4.22
CA ARG A 57 -6.28 16.44 4.84
C ARG A 57 -6.48 15.92 6.25
N ASP A 58 -7.04 16.77 7.11
CA ASP A 58 -7.41 16.39 8.48
C ASP A 58 -6.25 15.75 9.26
N VAL A 59 -5.04 16.31 9.10
CA VAL A 59 -3.84 15.79 9.75
C VAL A 59 -3.98 15.95 11.27
N ARG A 60 -3.98 14.84 12.01
CA ARG A 60 -4.06 14.80 13.47
C ARG A 60 -2.74 14.36 14.08
N ARG A 61 -2.40 14.89 15.24
CA ARG A 61 -1.34 14.36 16.07
C ARG A 61 -1.93 13.21 16.90
N LEU A 62 -1.52 11.99 16.62
CA LEU A 62 -1.89 10.82 17.42
C LEU A 62 -0.88 10.63 18.54
N ASN A 63 -1.35 10.37 19.76
CA ASN A 63 -0.52 9.93 20.85
C ASN A 63 -0.11 8.47 20.65
N HIS A 64 0.96 8.02 21.26
CA HIS A 64 1.49 6.66 21.07
C HIS A 64 0.46 5.56 21.40
N SER A 65 -0.44 5.82 22.37
CA SER A 65 -1.55 4.95 22.74
C SER A 65 -2.60 4.80 21.62
N ASP A 66 -2.86 5.87 20.87
CA ASP A 66 -3.88 5.89 19.82
C ASP A 66 -3.43 5.09 18.60
N ILE A 67 -2.12 5.13 18.28
CA ILE A 67 -1.53 4.35 17.17
C ILE A 67 -1.66 2.85 17.44
N ALA A 68 -1.40 2.41 18.67
CA ALA A 68 -1.50 1.00 19.04
C ALA A 68 -2.95 0.50 18.99
N SER A 69 -3.92 1.31 19.43
CA SER A 69 -5.35 0.97 19.39
C SER A 69 -5.90 0.94 17.96
N ASP A 70 -5.54 1.91 17.12
CA ASP A 70 -5.98 1.95 15.72
C ASP A 70 -5.40 0.80 14.89
N ILE A 71 -4.14 0.41 15.15
CA ILE A 71 -3.54 -0.77 14.52
C ILE A 71 -4.24 -2.04 14.99
N ALA A 72 -4.50 -2.20 16.28
CA ALA A 72 -5.19 -3.36 16.84
C ALA A 72 -6.64 -3.45 16.32
N THR A 73 -7.37 -2.35 16.31
CA THR A 73 -8.78 -2.30 15.87
C THR A 73 -8.89 -2.60 14.36
N ASN A 74 -7.99 -2.07 13.54
CA ASN A 74 -7.96 -2.39 12.10
C ASN A 74 -7.58 -3.85 11.84
N LEU A 75 -6.76 -4.47 12.71
CA LEU A 75 -6.39 -5.88 12.60
C LEU A 75 -7.52 -6.82 13.06
N GLU A 76 -8.36 -6.40 14.00
CA GLU A 76 -9.52 -7.18 14.49
C GLU A 76 -10.75 -7.00 13.59
N SER A 77 -10.99 -5.80 13.06
CA SER A 77 -12.08 -5.57 12.11
C SER A 77 -11.91 -6.37 10.83
N ASP A 78 -10.67 -6.63 10.40
CA ASP A 78 -10.38 -7.48 9.25
C ASP A 78 -10.71 -8.96 9.51
N LYS A 79 -10.66 -9.44 10.77
CA LYS A 79 -11.08 -10.80 11.13
C LYS A 79 -12.61 -10.94 11.20
N GLU A 80 -13.31 -9.94 11.71
CA GLU A 80 -14.78 -9.99 11.81
C GLU A 80 -15.48 -9.77 10.47
N SER A 81 -14.91 -8.97 9.57
CA SER A 81 -15.50 -8.76 8.24
C SER A 81 -15.38 -9.98 7.32
N ALA A 82 -14.46 -10.90 7.61
CA ALA A 82 -14.36 -12.17 6.89
C ALA A 82 -15.46 -13.19 7.28
N THR A 83 -16.15 -12.98 8.40
CA THR A 83 -17.12 -13.95 8.94
C THR A 83 -18.57 -13.51 8.93
N LYS A 84 -18.86 -12.24 8.67
CA LYS A 84 -20.26 -11.75 8.62
C LYS A 84 -20.51 -10.94 7.35
N SER A 85 -21.15 -11.58 6.39
CA SER A 85 -21.84 -10.91 5.29
C SER A 85 -23.04 -10.13 5.87
N ASN A 86 -22.86 -8.88 6.24
CA ASN A 86 -23.95 -7.92 6.27
C ASN A 86 -23.38 -6.53 6.03
N ALA A 87 -23.92 -5.91 5.01
CA ALA A 87 -23.64 -4.55 4.61
C ALA A 87 -23.88 -3.58 5.78
N ASN A 88 -22.82 -2.92 6.22
CA ASN A 88 -22.91 -1.60 6.79
C ASN A 88 -21.72 -0.77 6.35
N SER A 89 -22.00 0.15 5.45
CA SER A 89 -21.13 1.11 4.83
C SER A 89 -20.79 2.27 5.77
N ASN A 90 -20.27 1.99 6.97
CA ASN A 90 -19.90 3.04 7.92
C ASN A 90 -18.64 2.66 8.68
N LEU A 91 -17.49 2.72 7.98
CA LEU A 91 -16.16 2.74 8.60
C LEU A 91 -15.36 3.94 8.10
N ILE A 92 -16.04 5.07 8.07
CA ILE A 92 -15.44 6.39 8.20
C ILE A 92 -15.96 6.88 9.56
N PRO A 93 -15.10 7.14 10.55
CA PRO A 93 -15.55 7.81 11.76
C PRO A 93 -16.26 9.09 11.35
N ASP A 94 -17.45 9.29 11.86
CA ASP A 94 -18.24 10.51 11.65
C ASP A 94 -17.43 11.71 12.16
N ILE A 95 -16.86 12.48 11.23
CA ILE A 95 -16.08 13.67 11.52
C ILE A 95 -17.06 14.86 11.57
N SER A 96 -17.97 14.83 12.53
CA SER A 96 -18.88 15.96 12.79
C SER A 96 -18.23 17.09 13.61
N SER A 97 -16.90 17.03 13.87
CA SER A 97 -16.15 18.07 14.59
C SER A 97 -15.11 18.79 13.71
N ALA A 98 -15.43 19.02 12.44
CA ALA A 98 -14.57 19.77 11.51
C ALA A 98 -14.19 21.19 12.01
N GLU A 99 -15.04 21.81 12.84
CA GLU A 99 -14.77 23.13 13.41
C GLU A 99 -13.62 23.15 14.41
N THR A 100 -13.46 22.11 15.21
CA THR A 100 -12.38 22.02 16.22
C THR A 100 -11.00 21.78 15.58
N ILE A 101 -10.95 21.09 14.44
CA ILE A 101 -9.72 20.79 13.71
C ILE A 101 -9.23 22.02 12.94
N GLY A 102 -10.12 22.81 12.38
CA GLY A 102 -9.79 24.09 11.73
C GLY A 102 -9.11 25.08 12.70
N GLN A 103 -9.54 25.14 13.95
CA GLN A 103 -8.95 25.98 14.97
C GLN A 103 -7.57 25.51 15.45
N LEU A 104 -7.35 24.19 15.58
CA LEU A 104 -6.04 23.63 15.96
C LEU A 104 -4.95 23.81 14.89
N LEU A 105 -5.35 23.95 13.63
CA LEU A 105 -4.44 24.21 12.50
C LEU A 105 -4.24 25.71 12.22
N ALA A 106 -5.06 26.57 12.83
CA ALA A 106 -5.09 27.99 12.47
C ALA A 106 -3.89 28.80 12.95
N ASP A 107 -3.23 28.42 14.05
CA ASP A 107 -2.18 29.26 14.62
C ASP A 107 -0.91 28.49 14.99
N ALA A 108 0.26 29.08 14.81
CA ALA A 108 1.61 28.74 15.31
C ALA A 108 2.10 27.28 15.20
N GLN A 109 1.25 26.27 15.03
CA GLN A 109 1.64 24.85 14.98
C GLN A 109 1.95 24.32 13.56
N LYS A 110 1.54 25.03 12.50
CA LYS A 110 1.73 24.63 11.11
C LYS A 110 3.19 24.35 10.71
N PRO A 111 4.16 25.22 11.07
CA PRO A 111 5.55 24.97 10.76
C PRO A 111 6.11 23.73 11.47
N HIS A 112 5.65 23.45 12.69
CA HIS A 112 6.07 22.31 13.49
C HIS A 112 5.62 20.99 12.88
N ILE A 113 4.35 20.89 12.43
CA ILE A 113 3.81 19.71 11.76
C ILE A 113 4.56 19.42 10.44
N ILE A 114 4.84 20.46 9.64
CA ILE A 114 5.62 20.31 8.41
C ILE A 114 7.01 19.75 8.70
N ASN A 115 7.68 20.28 9.73
CA ASN A 115 9.00 19.81 10.12
C ASN A 115 8.95 18.37 10.65
N GLU A 116 7.95 17.99 11.44
CA GLU A 116 7.76 16.60 11.89
C GLU A 116 7.56 15.65 10.71
N ILE A 117 6.74 16.02 9.71
CA ILE A 117 6.54 15.21 8.50
C ILE A 117 7.85 15.06 7.72
N LYS A 118 8.61 16.16 7.55
CA LYS A 118 9.91 16.12 6.88
C LYS A 118 10.89 15.19 7.58
N GLN A 119 11.04 15.32 8.91
CA GLN A 119 11.88 14.45 9.72
C GLN A 119 11.49 12.98 9.61
N ARG A 120 10.18 12.68 9.58
CA ARG A 120 9.70 11.31 9.37
C ARG A 120 10.06 10.77 7.98
N PHE A 121 10.03 11.58 6.94
CA PHE A 121 10.48 11.17 5.61
C PHE A 121 11.98 10.92 5.55
N GLU A 122 12.78 11.72 6.25
CA GLU A 122 14.23 11.55 6.36
C GLU A 122 14.60 10.27 7.14
N SER A 123 13.90 9.99 8.23
CA SER A 123 14.12 8.78 9.03
C SER A 123 13.53 7.51 8.41
N GLY A 124 12.74 7.64 7.34
CA GLY A 124 12.02 6.56 6.70
C GLY A 124 10.59 6.40 7.21
N ILE A 125 9.77 5.74 6.41
CA ILE A 125 8.37 5.45 6.71
C ILE A 125 8.08 3.95 6.58
N PRO A 126 7.14 3.40 7.37
CA PRO A 126 6.74 2.00 7.24
C PRO A 126 6.19 1.70 5.84
N ASN A 127 6.73 0.68 5.20
CA ASN A 127 6.46 0.36 3.78
C ASN A 127 5.19 -0.49 3.59
N TYR A 128 4.07 -0.09 4.20
CA TYR A 128 2.79 -0.77 4.08
C TYR A 128 2.24 -0.79 2.66
N PHE A 129 1.55 -1.86 2.33
CA PHE A 129 0.60 -1.85 1.21
C PHE A 129 -0.69 -1.16 1.67
N GLY A 130 -1.11 -0.13 0.93
CA GLY A 130 -2.31 0.63 1.24
C GLY A 130 -3.62 -0.08 0.82
N PRO A 131 -4.79 0.46 1.23
CA PRO A 131 -6.12 -0.14 1.02
C PRO A 131 -6.43 -0.46 -0.44
N GLN A 132 -5.92 0.32 -1.40
CA GLN A 132 -6.11 0.08 -2.84
C GLN A 132 -5.64 -1.32 -3.27
N ARG A 133 -4.59 -1.87 -2.63
CA ARG A 133 -4.08 -3.22 -2.90
C ARG A 133 -5.12 -4.29 -2.62
N PHE A 134 -5.98 -4.08 -1.65
CA PHE A 134 -6.93 -5.06 -1.16
C PHE A 134 -8.28 -5.01 -1.89
N GLY A 135 -8.45 -4.05 -2.79
CA GLY A 135 -9.67 -3.86 -3.56
C GLY A 135 -10.73 -3.05 -2.81
N ARG A 136 -11.80 -2.70 -3.52
CA ARG A 136 -12.90 -1.93 -2.93
C ARG A 136 -13.55 -2.74 -1.81
N GLY A 137 -13.57 -2.19 -0.59
CA GLY A 137 -14.12 -2.89 0.58
C GLY A 137 -13.43 -4.20 0.93
N GLY A 138 -12.14 -4.35 0.58
CA GLY A 138 -11.40 -5.58 0.90
C GLY A 138 -11.76 -6.80 0.04
N ASN A 139 -12.48 -6.64 -1.07
CA ASN A 139 -12.99 -7.76 -1.88
C ASN A 139 -11.91 -8.74 -2.34
N ASN A 140 -10.67 -8.29 -2.57
CA ASN A 140 -9.57 -9.18 -2.94
C ASN A 140 -9.13 -10.07 -1.78
N LEU A 141 -9.23 -9.58 -0.53
CA LEU A 141 -8.93 -10.39 0.66
C LEU A 141 -10.04 -11.40 0.91
N LEU A 142 -11.30 -11.00 0.76
CA LEU A 142 -12.43 -11.92 0.87
C LEU A 142 -12.34 -13.06 -0.16
N ALA A 143 -11.95 -12.73 -1.40
CA ALA A 143 -11.73 -13.73 -2.45
C ALA A 143 -10.55 -14.67 -2.11
N ALA A 144 -9.48 -14.14 -1.47
CA ALA A 144 -8.36 -14.95 -1.02
C ALA A 144 -8.76 -15.88 0.12
N ALA A 145 -9.50 -15.39 1.14
CA ALA A 145 -10.00 -16.16 2.24
C ALA A 145 -10.87 -17.33 1.75
N ASN A 146 -11.87 -17.05 0.91
CA ASN A 146 -12.72 -18.09 0.33
C ASN A 146 -11.92 -19.15 -0.43
N TRP A 147 -10.90 -18.75 -1.15
CA TRP A 147 -10.07 -19.68 -1.91
C TRP A 147 -9.21 -20.56 -1.00
N PHE A 148 -8.52 -19.97 -0.04
CA PHE A 148 -7.59 -20.71 0.84
C PHE A 148 -8.30 -21.56 1.89
N GLU A 149 -9.52 -21.18 2.25
CA GLU A 149 -10.41 -22.01 3.09
C GLU A 149 -11.11 -23.15 2.30
N GLY A 150 -10.73 -23.38 1.05
CA GLY A 150 -11.25 -24.48 0.23
C GLY A 150 -12.65 -24.27 -0.33
N ARG A 151 -13.20 -23.06 -0.26
CA ARG A 151 -14.57 -22.79 -0.77
C ARG A 151 -14.57 -22.64 -2.30
N GLN A 152 -14.19 -21.48 -2.80
CA GLN A 152 -14.22 -21.20 -4.25
C GLN A 152 -12.98 -20.42 -4.71
N PRO A 153 -12.24 -20.92 -5.71
CA PRO A 153 -11.14 -20.17 -6.28
C PRO A 153 -11.66 -18.97 -7.08
N PRO A 154 -10.91 -17.85 -7.09
CA PRO A 154 -11.29 -16.68 -7.87
C PRO A 154 -11.23 -16.98 -9.39
N PRO A 155 -12.02 -16.26 -10.21
CA PRO A 155 -11.94 -16.36 -11.66
C PRO A 155 -10.51 -16.16 -12.16
N ARG A 156 -10.13 -16.87 -13.25
CA ARG A 156 -8.74 -16.86 -13.78
C ARG A 156 -8.16 -15.45 -13.95
N LYS A 157 -8.99 -14.49 -14.40
CA LYS A 157 -8.57 -13.08 -14.59
C LYS A 157 -8.27 -12.35 -13.28
N GLN A 158 -8.88 -12.79 -12.17
CA GLN A 158 -8.71 -12.17 -10.85
C GLN A 158 -7.68 -12.90 -9.98
N LYS A 159 -7.27 -14.11 -10.37
CA LYS A 159 -6.35 -14.96 -9.59
C LYS A 159 -5.06 -14.22 -9.21
N SER A 160 -4.44 -13.51 -10.15
CA SER A 160 -3.19 -12.77 -9.91
C SER A 160 -3.35 -11.64 -8.90
N ILE A 161 -4.43 -10.86 -9.00
CA ILE A 161 -4.68 -9.75 -8.07
C ILE A 161 -5.05 -10.26 -6.67
N THR A 162 -5.81 -11.36 -6.59
CA THR A 162 -6.15 -12.02 -5.33
C THR A 162 -4.90 -12.54 -4.61
N MET A 163 -4.01 -13.26 -5.32
CA MET A 163 -2.73 -13.71 -4.76
C MET A 163 -1.86 -12.54 -4.30
N SER A 164 -1.79 -11.49 -5.11
CA SER A 164 -1.02 -10.30 -4.76
C SER A 164 -1.56 -9.60 -3.51
N ALA A 165 -2.87 -9.51 -3.35
CA ALA A 165 -3.52 -8.97 -2.17
C ALA A 165 -3.21 -9.83 -0.93
N ALA A 166 -3.33 -11.14 -1.04
CA ALA A 166 -3.02 -12.07 0.06
C ALA A 166 -1.56 -11.94 0.53
N ARG A 167 -0.60 -11.93 -0.39
CA ARG A 167 0.82 -11.72 -0.06
C ARG A 167 1.06 -10.39 0.66
N SER A 168 0.41 -9.35 0.16
CA SER A 168 0.52 -8.01 0.73
C SER A 168 -0.07 -7.94 2.14
N TYR A 169 -1.14 -8.68 2.39
CA TYR A 169 -1.76 -8.78 3.71
C TYR A 169 -0.84 -9.45 4.72
N LEU A 170 -0.24 -10.61 4.38
CA LEU A 170 0.73 -11.28 5.25
C LEU A 170 1.94 -10.39 5.53
N PHE A 171 2.47 -9.70 4.51
CA PHE A 171 3.54 -8.72 4.70
C PHE A 171 3.15 -7.62 5.68
N ASN A 172 1.95 -7.06 5.53
CA ASN A 172 1.46 -6.01 6.43
C ASN A 172 1.32 -6.52 7.87
N LYS A 173 0.95 -7.78 8.10
CA LYS A 173 0.89 -8.38 9.45
C LYS A 173 2.28 -8.43 10.10
N VAL A 174 3.27 -8.90 9.37
CA VAL A 174 4.67 -8.92 9.87
C VAL A 174 5.18 -7.50 10.13
N LEU A 175 4.91 -6.56 9.23
CA LEU A 175 5.30 -5.16 9.42
C LEU A 175 4.62 -4.54 10.66
N ALA A 176 3.35 -4.85 10.90
CA ALA A 176 2.63 -4.40 12.09
C ALA A 176 3.26 -4.94 13.38
N ALA A 177 3.63 -6.22 13.42
CA ALA A 177 4.34 -6.82 14.55
C ALA A 177 5.69 -6.14 14.81
N ARG A 178 6.43 -5.82 13.75
CA ARG A 178 7.69 -5.07 13.87
C ARG A 178 7.49 -3.66 14.41
N ILE A 179 6.41 -2.97 14.03
CA ILE A 179 6.08 -1.65 14.56
C ILE A 179 5.74 -1.73 16.04
N GLN A 180 4.93 -2.71 16.45
CA GLN A 180 4.59 -2.92 17.85
C GLN A 180 5.82 -3.19 18.71
N GLN A 181 6.82 -3.90 18.17
CA GLN A 181 8.10 -4.16 18.85
C GLN A 181 9.15 -3.06 18.62
N ASN A 182 8.79 -1.97 17.93
CA ASN A 182 9.68 -0.84 17.59
C ASN A 182 10.96 -1.26 16.85
N CYS A 183 10.90 -2.29 16.00
CA CYS A 183 12.01 -2.82 15.21
C CYS A 183 11.78 -2.83 13.69
N TRP A 184 10.84 -2.00 13.21
CA TRP A 184 10.49 -1.95 11.77
C TRP A 184 11.55 -1.25 10.90
N ALA A 185 12.33 -0.32 11.50
CA ALA A 185 13.36 0.46 10.82
C ALA A 185 14.79 0.00 11.16
N SER A 186 14.94 -0.84 12.18
CA SER A 186 16.23 -1.34 12.66
C SER A 186 16.33 -2.85 12.47
N ALA A 187 17.49 -3.32 12.05
CA ALA A 187 17.75 -4.74 11.94
C ALA A 187 17.76 -5.43 13.31
N ILE A 188 17.17 -6.60 13.39
CA ILE A 188 17.24 -7.52 14.53
C ILE A 188 18.00 -8.78 14.12
N ASP A 189 18.35 -9.59 15.11
CA ASP A 189 19.11 -10.83 14.86
C ASP A 189 18.39 -11.75 13.88
N GLY A 190 19.11 -12.21 12.86
CA GLY A 190 18.59 -13.08 11.80
C GLY A 190 17.82 -12.38 10.68
N ASP A 191 17.82 -11.05 10.63
CA ASP A 191 17.18 -10.29 9.55
C ASP A 191 17.86 -10.51 8.19
N VAL A 192 17.04 -10.49 7.17
CA VAL A 192 17.49 -10.38 5.77
C VAL A 192 17.34 -8.93 5.33
N LEU A 193 18.43 -8.32 4.94
CA LEU A 193 18.46 -6.92 4.53
C LEU A 193 18.23 -6.75 3.03
N ILE A 194 17.54 -5.69 2.64
CA ILE A 194 17.39 -5.21 1.27
C ILE A 194 17.81 -3.74 1.26
N ASN A 195 18.90 -3.41 0.56
CA ASN A 195 19.49 -2.07 0.56
C ASN A 195 19.68 -1.53 1.98
N ASP A 196 20.32 -2.33 2.84
CA ASP A 196 20.60 -2.05 4.25
C ASP A 196 19.38 -1.84 5.15
N CYS A 197 18.17 -2.08 4.64
CA CYS A 197 16.93 -2.01 5.40
C CYS A 197 16.42 -3.41 5.79
N PRO A 198 15.84 -3.57 6.99
CA PRO A 198 15.14 -4.79 7.35
C PRO A 198 14.07 -5.15 6.32
N SER A 199 13.80 -6.42 6.16
CA SER A 199 12.78 -6.87 5.21
C SER A 199 11.82 -7.88 5.85
N ALA A 200 10.65 -8.04 5.23
CA ALA A 200 9.67 -9.03 5.61
C ALA A 200 9.24 -9.88 4.40
N PRO A 201 8.71 -11.08 4.62
CA PRO A 201 8.38 -12.00 3.54
C PRO A 201 7.19 -11.53 2.71
N LEU A 202 7.32 -11.64 1.39
CA LEU A 202 6.23 -11.76 0.47
C LEU A 202 6.00 -13.25 0.24
N TRP A 203 5.03 -13.83 0.95
CA TRP A 203 4.89 -15.27 1.09
C TRP A 203 4.69 -16.01 -0.23
N GLY A 204 5.27 -17.18 -0.36
CA GLY A 204 5.19 -18.04 -1.52
C GLY A 204 5.94 -19.35 -1.29
N ARG A 205 6.10 -20.16 -2.32
CA ARG A 205 6.82 -21.42 -2.26
C ARG A 205 8.30 -21.20 -1.96
N GLY A 206 8.80 -21.83 -0.92
CA GLY A 206 10.20 -21.78 -0.48
C GLY A 206 10.30 -21.68 1.02
N ARG A 207 11.52 -21.66 1.54
CA ARG A 207 11.78 -21.48 2.96
C ARG A 207 11.93 -20.00 3.28
N LEU A 208 11.54 -19.61 4.48
CA LEU A 208 11.93 -18.31 5.02
C LEU A 208 13.46 -18.25 5.11
N THR A 209 14.00 -17.12 4.72
CA THR A 209 15.46 -16.88 4.73
C THR A 209 15.93 -16.18 5.99
N SER A 210 14.99 -15.63 6.78
CA SER A 210 15.21 -15.10 8.13
C SER A 210 15.61 -16.21 9.10
N GLN A 211 16.31 -15.84 10.17
CA GLN A 211 16.78 -16.73 11.23
C GLN A 211 16.50 -16.10 12.60
N ALA A 212 16.75 -16.85 13.66
CA ALA A 212 16.71 -16.38 15.04
C ALA A 212 15.50 -15.47 15.35
N GLN A 213 15.70 -14.32 15.98
CA GLN A 213 14.66 -13.41 16.41
C GLN A 213 13.74 -12.95 15.26
N ALA A 214 14.30 -12.70 14.08
CA ALA A 214 13.52 -12.28 12.92
C ALA A 214 12.57 -13.38 12.44
N LEU A 215 13.03 -14.64 12.43
CA LEU A 215 12.18 -15.79 12.07
C LEU A 215 11.07 -16.01 13.11
N ASP A 216 11.37 -15.90 14.40
CA ASP A 216 10.40 -16.05 15.47
C ASP A 216 9.31 -14.98 15.38
N LEU A 217 9.68 -13.71 15.11
CA LEU A 217 8.75 -12.61 14.91
C LEU A 217 7.86 -12.84 13.68
N GLU A 218 8.44 -13.24 12.54
CA GLU A 218 7.70 -13.50 11.31
C GLU A 218 6.70 -14.64 11.50
N THR A 219 7.10 -15.70 12.18
CA THR A 219 6.25 -16.85 12.46
C THR A 219 5.10 -16.50 13.41
N ALA A 220 5.41 -15.81 14.50
CA ALA A 220 4.40 -15.37 15.47
C ALA A 220 3.40 -14.37 14.85
N ALA A 221 3.86 -13.45 14.00
CA ALA A 221 3.00 -12.48 13.32
C ALA A 221 1.99 -13.13 12.37
N LEU A 222 2.27 -14.35 11.91
CA LEU A 222 1.42 -15.11 10.98
C LEU A 222 0.70 -16.28 11.66
N GLU A 223 0.77 -16.37 12.99
CA GLU A 223 -0.01 -17.34 13.75
C GLU A 223 -1.51 -17.18 13.46
N GLY A 224 -2.19 -18.31 13.19
CA GLY A 224 -3.60 -18.32 12.78
C GLY A 224 -3.86 -17.99 11.31
N LEU A 225 -2.82 -17.78 10.48
CA LEU A 225 -2.90 -17.57 9.03
C LEU A 225 -2.24 -18.71 8.22
N SER A 226 -2.14 -19.90 8.82
CA SER A 226 -1.52 -21.09 8.21
C SER A 226 -2.17 -21.46 6.87
N ASP A 227 -3.49 -21.36 6.75
CA ASP A 227 -4.20 -21.66 5.50
C ASP A 227 -3.83 -20.68 4.38
N TRP A 228 -3.60 -19.42 4.71
CA TRP A 228 -3.14 -18.40 3.76
C TRP A 228 -1.71 -18.67 3.29
N CYS A 229 -0.82 -19.01 4.23
CA CYS A 229 0.55 -19.40 3.94
C CYS A 229 0.59 -20.61 3.01
N HIS A 230 -0.11 -21.68 3.39
CA HIS A 230 -0.22 -22.92 2.61
C HIS A 230 -0.83 -22.66 1.23
N GLY A 231 -1.93 -21.91 1.16
CA GLY A 231 -2.57 -21.56 -0.11
C GLY A 231 -1.62 -20.83 -1.06
N LEU A 232 -0.85 -19.88 -0.57
CA LEU A 232 0.12 -19.12 -1.37
C LEU A 232 1.32 -19.97 -1.84
N GLU A 233 1.78 -20.93 -1.05
CA GLU A 233 2.84 -21.87 -1.44
C GLU A 233 2.45 -22.72 -2.65
N HIS A 234 1.16 -23.05 -2.78
CA HIS A 234 0.63 -23.89 -3.85
C HIS A 234 0.13 -23.09 -5.06
N CYS A 235 0.20 -21.76 -5.03
CA CYS A 235 -0.22 -20.90 -6.13
C CYS A 235 0.84 -20.65 -7.21
N GLY A 236 2.04 -21.24 -7.10
CA GLY A 236 3.13 -21.07 -8.06
C GLY A 236 3.96 -19.81 -7.88
N LEU A 237 3.69 -19.00 -6.85
CA LEU A 237 4.52 -17.85 -6.48
C LEU A 237 5.72 -18.31 -5.67
N LYS A 238 6.89 -17.73 -5.96
CA LYS A 238 8.09 -17.96 -5.15
C LYS A 238 8.09 -17.05 -3.92
N GLN A 239 8.74 -17.53 -2.87
CA GLN A 239 9.07 -16.71 -1.71
C GLN A 239 9.97 -15.55 -2.13
N GLU A 240 9.58 -14.34 -1.77
CA GLU A 240 10.34 -13.10 -2.00
C GLU A 240 10.35 -12.27 -0.73
N ARG A 241 11.10 -11.19 -0.73
CA ARG A 241 11.15 -10.27 0.42
C ARG A 241 10.96 -8.82 -0.05
N ARG A 242 10.48 -7.99 0.86
CA ARG A 242 10.28 -6.56 0.65
C ARG A 242 10.81 -5.81 1.87
N ALA A 243 11.51 -4.71 1.65
CA ALA A 243 11.96 -3.83 2.73
C ALA A 243 10.77 -3.33 3.58
N THR A 244 10.93 -3.33 4.88
CA THR A 244 9.94 -2.82 5.84
C THR A 244 9.94 -1.30 5.94
N VAL A 245 11.02 -0.67 5.48
CA VAL A 245 11.21 0.77 5.46
C VAL A 245 11.20 1.27 4.02
N LEU A 246 10.59 2.42 3.80
CA LEU A 246 10.69 3.19 2.58
C LEU A 246 11.36 4.53 2.90
N HIS A 247 12.45 4.85 2.22
CA HIS A 247 13.09 6.16 2.26
C HIS A 247 12.69 6.94 1.01
N PRO A 248 11.72 7.85 1.09
CA PRO A 248 11.35 8.67 -0.05
C PRO A 248 12.48 9.64 -0.39
N THR A 249 12.72 9.83 -1.68
CA THR A 249 13.72 10.80 -2.17
C THR A 249 13.05 12.03 -2.77
N ASN A 250 13.70 13.19 -2.69
CA ASN A 250 13.19 14.44 -3.24
C ASN A 250 11.81 14.83 -2.71
N CYS A 251 11.59 14.62 -1.42
CA CYS A 251 10.33 14.98 -0.77
C CYS A 251 10.27 16.49 -0.50
N SER A 252 9.20 17.13 -0.94
CA SER A 252 8.80 18.46 -0.49
C SER A 252 7.47 18.37 0.26
N VAL A 253 7.34 19.16 1.31
CA VAL A 253 6.09 19.29 2.06
C VAL A 253 5.72 20.76 2.06
N GLU A 254 4.57 21.06 1.49
CA GLU A 254 4.05 22.41 1.34
C GLU A 254 2.67 22.48 1.98
N TYR A 255 2.31 23.66 2.45
CA TYR A 255 0.98 23.94 2.98
C TYR A 255 0.14 24.68 1.94
N ASP A 256 -0.97 24.09 1.53
CA ASP A 256 -1.98 24.76 0.71
C ASP A 256 -2.79 25.72 1.61
N LYS A 257 -2.85 27.01 1.25
CA LYS A 257 -3.62 28.03 1.95
C LYS A 257 -5.11 27.92 1.65
#